data_b37dbd08a8100754b3a71ce0e2e983e9
#
_entry.id   b37dbd08a8100754b3a71ce0e2e983e9
#
_cell.length_a   1.000
_cell.length_b   1.000
_cell.length_c   1.000
_cell.angle_alpha   90.00
_cell.angle_beta   90.00
_cell.angle_gamma   90.00
#
_symmetry.space_group_name_H-M   'P 1'
#
loop_
_entity.id
_entity.type
_entity.pdbx_description
1 polymer ?
#
loop_
_entity_poly.entity_id
_entity_poly.type
_entity_poly.pdbx_seq_one_letter_code
_entity_poly.pdbx_strand_id
1 'polypeptide(L)'
;MGRRVVTGLVCVFVAGAPQPALAFSGEAPPRPAPVKEPLKNPWGTADLAVGITASPKVAQPGQPLTYHVTVHNKGPGDAVLPTLRVALPKDFQIVNVGVAECEPGRARNRVVCHSSDDVLPGGSGDMTITGVIAPGAHGPLRARADLSSEVLDQDEADNTAEAVTRVDEGADLAMRFRSSTRFIRPGHWFSVRAEVRNRGPRVVRDAYVFFQPREARLLSARGGRCRGNRQFVGCSLPPIRSGSRGLLELVFRVPSRASHAVATMATVYSRRYGDRRPANNKASVRVALRRA
;
A
#
# COMPACT_ATOMS: atom_id res chain seq x y z
N MET A 1 14.45 63.50 19.75
CA MET A 1 15.14 64.57 19.07
C MET A 1 15.19 64.19 17.61
N GLY A 2 14.35 64.65 16.76
CA GLY A 2 14.10 65.99 16.22
C GLY A 2 14.54 65.88 14.75
N ARG A 3 13.79 66.05 13.79
CA ARG A 3 13.29 67.21 13.09
C ARG A 3 12.54 66.82 11.80
N ARG A 4 11.33 67.28 11.72
CA ARG A 4 10.54 67.30 10.48
C ARG A 4 11.07 68.43 9.57
N VAL A 5 11.21 68.16 8.28
CA VAL A 5 11.33 69.22 7.26
C VAL A 5 10.10 69.12 6.38
N VAL A 6 9.31 70.21 6.41
CA VAL A 6 8.16 70.44 5.51
C VAL A 6 8.70 71.32 4.39
N THR A 7 8.58 70.88 3.14
CA THR A 7 8.86 71.72 1.96
C THR A 7 7.54 71.99 1.25
N GLY A 8 7.12 73.25 1.29
CA GLY A 8 5.92 73.71 0.64
C GLY A 8 6.11 73.87 -0.86
N LEU A 9 5.09 73.46 -1.64
CA LEU A 9 5.02 73.65 -3.08
C LEU A 9 4.13 74.85 -3.35
N VAL A 10 4.72 75.87 -4.01
CA VAL A 10 4.04 77.11 -4.45
C VAL A 10 3.32 76.79 -5.76
N CYS A 11 1.98 76.98 -5.79
CA CYS A 11 1.20 76.97 -7.04
C CYS A 11 1.23 78.32 -7.71
N VAL A 12 1.79 78.37 -8.90
CA VAL A 12 1.69 79.54 -9.77
C VAL A 12 0.48 79.31 -10.72
N PHE A 13 -0.54 80.17 -10.59
CA PHE A 13 -1.66 80.23 -11.54
C PHE A 13 -1.24 81.03 -12.77
N VAL A 14 -1.25 80.39 -13.96
CA VAL A 14 -1.16 81.08 -15.23
C VAL A 14 -2.58 81.09 -15.87
N ALA A 15 -3.12 82.32 -16.03
CA ALA A 15 -4.38 82.52 -16.71
C ALA A 15 -4.19 82.31 -18.21
N GLY A 16 -4.75 81.25 -18.77
CA GLY A 16 -4.78 81.01 -20.24
C GLY A 16 -6.13 81.41 -20.83
N ALA A 17 -6.09 82.11 -21.89
CA ALA A 17 -7.26 82.61 -22.70
C ALA A 17 -8.08 81.44 -23.26
N PRO A 18 -9.40 81.60 -23.48
CA PRO A 18 -10.26 80.56 -24.03
C PRO A 18 -9.99 80.34 -25.56
N GLN A 19 -9.70 79.13 -25.93
CA GLN A 19 -9.68 78.68 -27.35
C GLN A 19 -11.05 78.19 -27.74
N PRO A 20 -11.45 78.37 -29.04
CA PRO A 20 -12.73 77.89 -29.53
C PRO A 20 -12.77 76.36 -29.60
N ALA A 21 -13.83 75.79 -29.08
CA ALA A 21 -14.10 74.38 -29.16
C ALA A 21 -14.41 73.92 -30.59
N LEU A 22 -13.53 73.12 -31.17
CA LEU A 22 -13.85 72.33 -32.36
C LEU A 22 -14.78 71.22 -31.97
N ALA A 23 -16.02 71.22 -32.43
CA ALA A 23 -16.96 70.12 -32.27
C ALA A 23 -16.50 68.94 -33.14
N PHE A 24 -15.88 67.94 -32.46
CA PHE A 24 -15.70 66.61 -33.06
C PHE A 24 -17.04 65.87 -32.94
N SER A 25 -17.72 65.62 -34.03
CA SER A 25 -18.79 64.65 -34.15
C SER A 25 -18.16 63.26 -34.09
N GLY A 26 -17.87 62.80 -32.83
CA GLY A 26 -17.42 61.45 -32.61
C GLY A 26 -18.61 60.51 -32.67
N GLU A 27 -18.64 59.71 -33.70
CA GLU A 27 -19.50 58.56 -33.85
C GLU A 27 -19.18 57.62 -32.68
N ALA A 28 -20.17 57.29 -31.83
CA ALA A 28 -19.99 56.42 -30.70
C ALA A 28 -19.50 55.05 -31.20
N PRO A 29 -18.49 54.43 -30.54
CA PRO A 29 -18.04 53.10 -30.92
C PRO A 29 -19.23 52.13 -30.89
N PRO A 30 -19.31 51.18 -31.83
CA PRO A 30 -20.39 50.21 -31.86
C PRO A 30 -20.42 49.45 -30.55
N ARG A 31 -21.60 49.35 -29.95
CA ARG A 31 -21.80 48.53 -28.74
C ARG A 31 -21.28 47.13 -29.07
N PRO A 32 -20.43 46.54 -28.19
CA PRO A 32 -20.04 45.15 -28.33
C PRO A 32 -21.32 44.32 -28.40
N ALA A 33 -21.37 43.42 -29.38
CA ALA A 33 -22.48 42.50 -29.53
C ALA A 33 -22.67 41.75 -28.18
N PRO A 34 -23.90 41.50 -27.74
CA PRO A 34 -24.13 40.76 -26.54
C PRO A 34 -23.41 39.41 -26.67
N VAL A 35 -22.43 39.19 -25.81
CA VAL A 35 -21.82 37.88 -25.64
C VAL A 35 -22.99 36.97 -25.29
N LYS A 36 -23.36 36.07 -26.20
CA LYS A 36 -24.31 35.02 -25.89
C LYS A 36 -23.73 34.28 -24.70
N GLU A 37 -24.28 34.51 -23.50
CA GLU A 37 -24.05 33.58 -22.38
C GLU A 37 -24.36 32.20 -22.92
N PRO A 38 -23.45 31.22 -22.69
CA PRO A 38 -23.74 29.83 -23.03
C PRO A 38 -25.10 29.50 -22.37
N LEU A 39 -26.02 28.98 -23.18
CA LEU A 39 -27.34 28.58 -22.71
C LEU A 39 -27.12 27.70 -21.47
N LYS A 40 -27.42 28.24 -20.29
CA LYS A 40 -27.49 27.42 -19.07
C LYS A 40 -28.52 26.34 -19.35
N ASN A 41 -28.04 25.11 -19.51
CA ASN A 41 -28.90 23.96 -19.69
C ASN A 41 -29.82 23.92 -18.46
N PRO A 42 -31.16 24.11 -18.62
CA PRO A 42 -32.08 24.18 -17.47
C PRO A 42 -32.10 22.89 -16.65
N TRP A 43 -31.54 21.81 -17.19
CA TRP A 43 -31.44 20.51 -16.54
C TRP A 43 -30.10 20.29 -15.80
N GLY A 44 -29.20 21.28 -15.80
CA GLY A 44 -27.87 21.16 -15.20
C GLY A 44 -27.07 19.98 -15.78
N THR A 45 -25.78 20.16 -15.89
CA THR A 45 -24.87 19.05 -16.22
C THR A 45 -24.27 18.50 -14.94
N ALA A 46 -23.99 17.21 -14.88
CA ALA A 46 -23.20 16.63 -13.80
C ALA A 46 -21.76 17.15 -13.86
N ASP A 47 -21.06 17.07 -12.75
CA ASP A 47 -19.62 17.36 -12.63
C ASP A 47 -19.07 16.34 -11.62
N LEU A 48 -18.78 15.14 -12.13
CA LEU A 48 -18.31 14.00 -11.34
C LEU A 48 -16.81 14.10 -11.13
N ALA A 49 -16.38 13.99 -9.91
CA ALA A 49 -14.98 13.88 -9.53
C ALA A 49 -14.69 12.58 -8.82
N VAL A 50 -13.58 11.94 -9.14
CA VAL A 50 -13.11 10.75 -8.44
C VAL A 50 -11.79 11.00 -7.76
N GLY A 51 -11.63 10.45 -6.54
CA GLY A 51 -10.37 10.42 -5.80
C GLY A 51 -9.99 8.98 -5.46
N ILE A 52 -8.70 8.67 -5.48
CA ILE A 52 -8.18 7.38 -5.01
C ILE A 52 -6.95 7.59 -4.16
N THR A 53 -6.91 6.95 -3.00
CA THR A 53 -5.77 6.97 -2.08
C THR A 53 -5.42 5.56 -1.63
N ALA A 54 -4.21 5.36 -1.11
CA ALA A 54 -3.76 4.07 -0.62
C ALA A 54 -3.22 4.17 0.81
N SER A 55 -3.56 3.18 1.63
CA SER A 55 -3.06 3.04 3.00
C SER A 55 -2.58 1.60 3.25
N PRO A 56 -1.36 1.42 3.76
CA PRO A 56 -0.34 2.44 4.08
C PRO A 56 0.30 3.09 2.84
N LYS A 57 0.89 4.27 2.97
CA LYS A 57 1.57 4.99 1.88
C LYS A 57 2.79 4.26 1.29
N VAL A 58 3.32 3.28 2.03
CA VAL A 58 4.40 2.39 1.60
C VAL A 58 3.93 0.95 1.82
N ALA A 59 3.70 0.24 0.73
CA ALA A 59 3.29 -1.15 0.74
C ALA A 59 4.46 -2.08 1.08
N GLN A 60 4.16 -3.23 1.67
CA GLN A 60 5.15 -4.29 1.93
C GLN A 60 4.68 -5.60 1.31
N PRO A 61 5.58 -6.38 0.68
CA PRO A 61 5.25 -7.71 0.17
C PRO A 61 4.66 -8.61 1.26
N GLY A 62 3.55 -9.28 0.94
CA GLY A 62 2.83 -10.15 1.87
C GLY A 62 1.98 -9.43 2.91
N GLN A 63 1.91 -8.11 2.90
CA GLN A 63 1.13 -7.32 3.84
C GLN A 63 -0.13 -6.75 3.19
N PRO A 64 -1.15 -6.40 3.98
CA PRO A 64 -2.37 -5.78 3.47
C PRO A 64 -2.11 -4.36 2.96
N LEU A 65 -2.87 -3.97 1.94
CA LEU A 65 -2.99 -2.62 1.41
C LEU A 65 -4.48 -2.36 1.16
N THR A 66 -4.94 -1.15 1.47
CA THR A 66 -6.32 -0.72 1.22
C THR A 66 -6.30 0.50 0.31
N TYR A 67 -7.10 0.47 -0.74
CA TYR A 67 -7.43 1.63 -1.56
C TYR A 67 -8.75 2.20 -1.07
N HIS A 68 -8.79 3.53 -0.88
CA HIS A 68 -10.00 4.31 -0.62
C HIS A 68 -10.31 5.09 -1.88
N VAL A 69 -11.49 4.90 -2.41
CA VAL A 69 -12.00 5.61 -3.58
C VAL A 69 -13.17 6.47 -3.13
N THR A 70 -13.15 7.74 -3.52
CA THR A 70 -14.22 8.70 -3.25
C THR A 70 -14.78 9.22 -4.56
N VAL A 71 -16.08 9.40 -4.61
CA VAL A 71 -16.83 9.96 -5.74
C VAL A 71 -17.60 11.17 -5.24
N HIS A 72 -17.64 12.23 -6.04
CA HIS A 72 -18.40 13.44 -5.70
C HIS A 72 -19.01 14.05 -6.95
N ASN A 73 -20.27 14.46 -6.89
CA ASN A 73 -20.91 15.25 -7.93
C ASN A 73 -20.90 16.74 -7.52
N LYS A 74 -20.05 17.54 -8.15
CA LYS A 74 -19.92 18.98 -7.91
C LYS A 74 -20.89 19.80 -8.78
N GLY A 75 -21.50 19.14 -9.76
CA GLY A 75 -22.37 19.79 -10.74
C GLY A 75 -23.73 20.18 -10.19
N PRO A 76 -24.43 21.05 -10.89
CA PRO A 76 -25.80 21.43 -10.53
C PRO A 76 -26.85 20.40 -10.96
N GLY A 77 -26.51 19.42 -11.79
CA GLY A 77 -27.39 18.35 -12.24
C GLY A 77 -27.05 16.99 -11.68
N ASP A 78 -27.99 16.07 -11.75
CA ASP A 78 -27.83 14.69 -11.29
C ASP A 78 -26.86 13.94 -12.21
N ALA A 79 -25.98 13.13 -11.63
CA ALA A 79 -25.20 12.17 -12.36
C ALA A 79 -25.97 10.85 -12.46
N VAL A 80 -26.46 10.55 -13.65
CA VAL A 80 -27.38 9.41 -13.89
C VAL A 80 -26.57 8.12 -14.01
N LEU A 81 -26.94 7.11 -13.22
CA LEU A 81 -26.37 5.75 -13.23
C LEU A 81 -24.84 5.71 -13.32
N PRO A 82 -24.11 6.35 -12.41
CA PRO A 82 -22.67 6.44 -12.49
C PRO A 82 -22.01 5.07 -12.43
N THR A 83 -20.96 4.91 -13.22
CA THR A 83 -20.16 3.70 -13.29
C THR A 83 -18.72 4.01 -12.91
N LEU A 84 -18.25 3.39 -11.82
CA LEU A 84 -16.87 3.48 -11.36
C LEU A 84 -16.09 2.24 -11.81
N ARG A 85 -14.95 2.44 -12.45
CA ARG A 85 -14.02 1.39 -12.86
C ARG A 85 -12.69 1.59 -12.16
N VAL A 86 -12.25 0.60 -11.39
CA VAL A 86 -10.97 0.65 -10.70
C VAL A 86 -10.04 -0.42 -11.25
N ALA A 87 -8.91 0.02 -11.81
CA ALA A 87 -7.82 -0.84 -12.23
C ALA A 87 -6.75 -0.89 -11.15
N LEU A 88 -6.46 -2.09 -10.64
CA LEU A 88 -5.54 -2.33 -9.54
C LEU A 88 -4.23 -2.95 -10.04
N PRO A 89 -3.11 -2.78 -9.30
CA PRO A 89 -1.83 -3.36 -9.68
C PRO A 89 -1.91 -4.88 -9.82
N LYS A 90 -1.15 -5.45 -10.76
CA LYS A 90 -1.09 -6.92 -10.99
C LYS A 90 -0.65 -7.70 -9.74
N ASP A 91 0.17 -7.09 -8.90
CA ASP A 91 0.72 -7.68 -7.68
C ASP A 91 -0.15 -7.43 -6.43
N PHE A 92 -1.38 -6.97 -6.63
CA PHE A 92 -2.38 -6.78 -5.58
C PHE A 92 -3.45 -7.86 -5.69
N GLN A 93 -3.62 -8.67 -4.65
CA GLN A 93 -4.66 -9.69 -4.56
C GLN A 93 -5.85 -9.13 -3.79
N ILE A 94 -6.97 -8.91 -4.46
CA ILE A 94 -8.20 -8.43 -3.85
C ILE A 94 -8.70 -9.46 -2.83
N VAL A 95 -9.00 -9.02 -1.63
CA VAL A 95 -9.60 -9.83 -0.54
C VAL A 95 -11.03 -9.41 -0.29
N ASN A 96 -11.29 -8.10 -0.32
CA ASN A 96 -12.64 -7.56 -0.06
C ASN A 96 -12.84 -6.24 -0.83
N VAL A 97 -14.07 -6.05 -1.29
CA VAL A 97 -14.59 -4.78 -1.83
C VAL A 97 -15.74 -4.36 -0.93
N GLY A 98 -15.65 -3.15 -0.38
CA GLY A 98 -16.53 -2.69 0.70
C GLY A 98 -17.91 -2.20 0.26
N VAL A 99 -18.36 -2.51 -0.97
CA VAL A 99 -19.68 -2.14 -1.51
C VAL A 99 -20.28 -3.33 -2.23
N ALA A 100 -21.59 -3.58 -2.03
CA ALA A 100 -22.31 -4.74 -2.56
C ALA A 100 -22.55 -4.69 -4.08
N GLU A 101 -22.53 -3.51 -4.68
CA GLU A 101 -22.86 -3.26 -6.09
C GLU A 101 -21.66 -3.36 -7.03
N CYS A 102 -20.55 -3.91 -6.55
CA CYS A 102 -19.34 -4.02 -7.34
C CYS A 102 -19.08 -5.46 -7.78
N GLU A 103 -18.76 -5.62 -9.06
CA GLU A 103 -18.41 -6.89 -9.66
C GLU A 103 -16.92 -6.96 -10.03
N PRO A 104 -16.33 -8.17 -10.01
CA PRO A 104 -15.01 -8.36 -10.61
C PRO A 104 -15.08 -8.02 -12.11
N GLY A 105 -14.24 -7.11 -12.57
CA GLY A 105 -14.14 -6.80 -13.98
C GLY A 105 -13.64 -8.01 -14.79
N ARG A 106 -13.91 -8.04 -16.11
CA ARG A 106 -13.49 -9.12 -17.03
C ARG A 106 -11.97 -9.37 -17.03
N ALA A 107 -11.17 -8.33 -16.79
CA ALA A 107 -9.73 -8.46 -16.63
C ALA A 107 -9.37 -8.66 -15.15
N ARG A 108 -8.30 -9.41 -14.88
CA ARG A 108 -7.77 -9.59 -13.53
C ARG A 108 -7.45 -8.24 -12.89
N ASN A 109 -7.71 -8.12 -11.60
CA ASN A 109 -7.45 -6.92 -10.80
C ASN A 109 -8.20 -5.66 -11.29
N ARG A 110 -9.41 -5.86 -11.78
CA ARG A 110 -10.37 -4.78 -12.06
C ARG A 110 -11.63 -4.98 -11.24
N VAL A 111 -12.15 -3.85 -10.76
CA VAL A 111 -13.44 -3.77 -10.06
C VAL A 111 -14.29 -2.80 -10.85
N VAL A 112 -15.54 -3.17 -11.12
CA VAL A 112 -16.53 -2.31 -11.77
C VAL A 112 -17.73 -2.22 -10.83
N CYS A 113 -18.12 -1.01 -10.51
CA CYS A 113 -19.26 -0.72 -9.66
C CYS A 113 -20.27 0.09 -10.49
N HIS A 114 -21.48 -0.42 -10.57
CA HIS A 114 -22.60 0.27 -11.19
C HIS A 114 -23.50 0.78 -10.05
N SER A 115 -23.74 2.09 -9.99
CA SER A 115 -24.73 2.60 -9.06
C SER A 115 -26.13 2.34 -9.62
N SER A 116 -27.04 1.84 -8.79
CA SER A 116 -28.47 1.73 -9.10
C SER A 116 -29.19 3.07 -8.95
N ASP A 117 -28.57 4.00 -8.24
CA ASP A 117 -29.11 5.31 -7.93
C ASP A 117 -28.27 6.43 -8.55
N ASP A 118 -28.93 7.55 -8.87
CA ASP A 118 -28.30 8.76 -9.35
C ASP A 118 -27.54 9.46 -8.21
N VAL A 119 -26.44 10.12 -8.55
CA VAL A 119 -25.71 10.94 -7.57
C VAL A 119 -26.17 12.39 -7.73
N LEU A 120 -26.96 12.86 -6.77
CA LEU A 120 -27.52 14.20 -6.74
C LEU A 120 -26.42 15.28 -6.65
N PRO A 121 -26.73 16.55 -6.99
CA PRO A 121 -25.84 17.68 -6.79
C PRO A 121 -25.29 17.76 -5.35
N GLY A 122 -23.98 17.84 -5.19
CA GLY A 122 -23.30 17.81 -3.89
C GLY A 122 -23.23 16.42 -3.25
N GLY A 123 -23.82 15.40 -3.88
CA GLY A 123 -23.76 14.01 -3.41
C GLY A 123 -22.35 13.44 -3.49
N SER A 124 -22.05 12.50 -2.59
CA SER A 124 -20.78 11.81 -2.53
C SER A 124 -20.95 10.34 -2.15
N GLY A 125 -20.02 9.51 -2.58
CA GLY A 125 -19.93 8.12 -2.20
C GLY A 125 -18.47 7.74 -1.94
N ASP A 126 -18.27 6.70 -1.15
CA ASP A 126 -16.94 6.15 -0.91
C ASP A 126 -16.96 4.63 -0.92
N MET A 127 -15.83 4.05 -1.28
CA MET A 127 -15.63 2.61 -1.21
C MET A 127 -14.19 2.27 -0.81
N THR A 128 -14.04 1.08 -0.25
CA THR A 128 -12.73 0.55 0.10
C THR A 128 -12.47 -0.77 -0.63
N ILE A 129 -11.25 -0.91 -1.17
CA ILE A 129 -10.79 -2.17 -1.75
C ILE A 129 -9.58 -2.62 -0.94
N THR A 130 -9.75 -3.70 -0.19
CA THR A 130 -8.69 -4.27 0.63
C THR A 130 -8.13 -5.52 -0.04
N GLY A 131 -6.81 -5.64 -0.02
CA GLY A 131 -6.12 -6.79 -0.58
C GLY A 131 -4.75 -7.00 0.04
N VAL A 132 -4.04 -7.99 -0.46
CA VAL A 132 -2.69 -8.36 -0.02
C VAL A 132 -1.72 -8.18 -1.18
N ILE A 133 -0.57 -7.58 -0.88
CA ILE A 133 0.51 -7.41 -1.85
C ILE A 133 1.21 -8.75 -2.07
N ALA A 134 1.38 -9.15 -3.32
CA ALA A 134 2.11 -10.36 -3.67
C ALA A 134 3.54 -10.35 -3.08
N PRO A 135 4.03 -11.50 -2.58
CA PRO A 135 5.36 -11.56 -1.96
C PRO A 135 6.50 -11.08 -2.86
N GLY A 136 6.39 -11.28 -4.17
CA GLY A 136 7.38 -10.83 -5.17
C GLY A 136 7.13 -9.45 -5.74
N ALA A 137 6.22 -8.67 -5.18
CA ALA A 137 5.88 -7.36 -5.71
C ALA A 137 7.05 -6.37 -5.69
N HIS A 138 7.12 -5.60 -6.77
CA HIS A 138 8.06 -4.48 -6.93
C HIS A 138 7.27 -3.21 -7.19
N GLY A 139 7.73 -2.08 -6.64
CA GLY A 139 7.09 -0.78 -6.84
C GLY A 139 7.56 -0.04 -8.09
N PRO A 140 6.85 1.05 -8.40
CA PRO A 140 5.64 1.52 -7.72
C PRO A 140 4.40 0.73 -8.13
N LEU A 141 3.44 0.58 -7.21
CA LEU A 141 2.11 0.06 -7.48
C LEU A 141 1.22 1.21 -7.94
N ARG A 142 0.58 1.07 -9.09
CA ARG A 142 -0.32 2.07 -9.64
C ARG A 142 -1.73 1.53 -9.66
N ALA A 143 -2.66 2.25 -9.04
CA ALA A 143 -4.08 2.01 -9.12
C ALA A 143 -4.74 3.22 -9.79
N ARG A 144 -5.69 2.98 -10.68
CA ARG A 144 -6.42 4.03 -11.40
C ARG A 144 -7.90 3.82 -11.21
N ALA A 145 -8.60 4.89 -10.93
CA ALA A 145 -10.05 4.97 -10.92
C ALA A 145 -10.52 5.84 -12.08
N ASP A 146 -11.52 5.35 -12.79
CA ASP A 146 -12.20 6.05 -13.88
C ASP A 146 -13.71 6.06 -13.56
N LEU A 147 -14.33 7.23 -13.59
CA LEU A 147 -15.74 7.46 -13.29
C LEU A 147 -16.45 7.95 -14.55
N SER A 148 -17.67 7.53 -14.77
CA SER A 148 -18.51 7.96 -15.90
C SER A 148 -19.99 7.90 -15.51
N SER A 149 -20.84 8.68 -16.18
CA SER A 149 -22.31 8.61 -16.06
C SER A 149 -22.94 8.57 -17.44
N GLU A 150 -24.24 8.44 -17.50
CA GLU A 150 -25.01 8.49 -18.75
C GLU A 150 -25.25 9.95 -19.24
N VAL A 151 -24.96 10.93 -18.41
CA VAL A 151 -25.08 12.35 -18.75
C VAL A 151 -23.72 12.99 -19.00
N LEU A 152 -23.72 14.09 -19.73
CA LEU A 152 -22.49 14.87 -20.00
C LEU A 152 -21.94 15.43 -18.69
N ASP A 153 -20.64 15.35 -18.57
CA ASP A 153 -19.87 15.90 -17.46
C ASP A 153 -19.31 17.28 -17.82
N GLN A 154 -19.26 18.20 -16.86
CA GLN A 154 -18.73 19.56 -17.09
C GLN A 154 -17.21 19.58 -17.17
N ASP A 155 -16.54 18.73 -16.38
CA ASP A 155 -15.08 18.60 -16.34
C ASP A 155 -14.65 17.13 -16.30
N GLU A 156 -14.52 16.53 -17.49
CA GLU A 156 -14.04 15.15 -17.61
C GLU A 156 -12.60 14.92 -17.09
N ALA A 157 -11.84 15.99 -16.81
CA ALA A 157 -10.45 15.85 -16.36
C ALA A 157 -10.34 15.27 -14.94
N ASP A 158 -11.31 15.54 -14.08
CA ASP A 158 -11.34 15.00 -12.70
C ASP A 158 -12.16 13.70 -12.56
N ASN A 159 -12.67 13.18 -13.65
CA ASN A 159 -13.28 11.86 -13.76
C ASN A 159 -12.26 10.72 -13.70
N THR A 160 -10.99 11.04 -13.54
CA THR A 160 -9.90 10.07 -13.49
C THR A 160 -8.94 10.40 -12.35
N ALA A 161 -8.56 9.40 -11.56
CA ALA A 161 -7.56 9.57 -10.50
C ALA A 161 -6.58 8.39 -10.45
N GLU A 162 -5.35 8.65 -10.06
CA GLU A 162 -4.31 7.63 -9.89
C GLU A 162 -3.71 7.68 -8.48
N ALA A 163 -3.56 6.50 -7.86
CA ALA A 163 -2.78 6.33 -6.64
C ALA A 163 -1.48 5.60 -6.94
N VAL A 164 -0.36 6.21 -6.59
CA VAL A 164 0.98 5.63 -6.75
C VAL A 164 1.53 5.27 -5.37
N THR A 165 1.68 3.97 -5.10
CA THR A 165 2.15 3.46 -3.81
C THR A 165 3.55 2.88 -3.96
N ARG A 166 4.50 3.36 -3.18
CA ARG A 166 5.86 2.79 -3.13
C ARG A 166 5.82 1.43 -2.46
N VAL A 167 6.69 0.51 -2.92
CA VAL A 167 6.88 -0.79 -2.27
C VAL A 167 8.21 -0.77 -1.51
N ASP A 168 8.15 -1.06 -0.20
CA ASP A 168 9.35 -1.38 0.57
C ASP A 168 9.80 -2.79 0.16
N GLU A 169 11.05 -2.92 -0.25
CA GLU A 169 11.59 -4.21 -0.70
C GLU A 169 11.61 -5.30 0.39
N GLY A 170 11.35 -4.94 1.63
CA GLY A 170 11.16 -5.88 2.74
C GLY A 170 12.41 -6.69 3.08
N ALA A 171 12.19 -7.91 3.56
CA ALA A 171 13.22 -8.90 3.87
C ALA A 171 13.17 -10.08 2.87
N ASP A 172 14.21 -10.90 2.85
CA ASP A 172 14.26 -12.23 2.23
C ASP A 172 15.07 -13.14 3.15
N LEU A 173 14.38 -13.76 4.11
CA LEU A 173 14.97 -14.63 5.14
C LEU A 173 14.93 -16.08 4.66
N ALA A 174 16.02 -16.59 4.15
CA ALA A 174 16.13 -17.98 3.73
C ALA A 174 16.65 -18.86 4.86
N MET A 175 16.02 -20.02 5.08
CA MET A 175 16.38 -20.95 6.14
C MET A 175 16.98 -22.23 5.60
N ARG A 176 18.04 -22.71 6.28
CA ARG A 176 18.62 -24.04 6.11
C ARG A 176 18.70 -24.73 7.45
N PHE A 177 18.44 -26.03 7.43
CA PHE A 177 18.37 -26.84 8.66
C PHE A 177 19.13 -28.13 8.45
N ARG A 178 20.10 -28.43 9.32
CA ARG A 178 20.95 -29.62 9.20
C ARG A 178 21.11 -30.31 10.55
N SER A 179 20.93 -31.63 10.58
CA SER A 179 21.22 -32.44 11.75
C SER A 179 22.66 -32.95 11.75
N SER A 180 23.24 -33.13 12.94
CA SER A 180 24.55 -33.75 13.12
C SER A 180 24.56 -35.23 12.76
N THR A 181 23.39 -35.87 12.73
CA THR A 181 23.26 -37.29 12.44
C THR A 181 22.01 -37.61 11.63
N ARG A 182 22.04 -38.71 10.87
CA ARG A 182 20.89 -39.25 10.14
C ARG A 182 20.11 -40.29 10.96
N PHE A 183 20.77 -40.92 11.97
CA PHE A 183 20.23 -41.97 12.80
C PHE A 183 20.51 -41.68 14.26
N ILE A 184 19.55 -41.97 15.13
CA ILE A 184 19.67 -41.80 16.57
C ILE A 184 18.98 -42.93 17.33
N ARG A 185 19.49 -43.27 18.53
CA ARG A 185 18.83 -44.20 19.44
C ARG A 185 17.90 -43.45 20.40
N PRO A 186 16.75 -44.04 20.80
CA PRO A 186 15.94 -43.48 21.87
C PRO A 186 16.76 -43.20 23.12
N GLY A 187 16.45 -42.12 23.85
CA GLY A 187 17.20 -41.68 25.03
C GLY A 187 18.45 -40.84 24.76
N HIS A 188 18.95 -40.79 23.51
CA HIS A 188 20.17 -40.06 23.16
C HIS A 188 19.84 -38.62 22.72
N TRP A 189 20.87 -37.82 22.51
CA TRP A 189 20.80 -36.45 22.06
C TRP A 189 21.49 -36.25 20.69
N PHE A 190 21.06 -35.26 19.95
CA PHE A 190 21.66 -34.85 18.69
C PHE A 190 21.60 -33.31 18.53
N SER A 191 22.49 -32.79 17.73
CA SER A 191 22.50 -31.36 17.45
C SER A 191 21.90 -31.06 16.08
N VAL A 192 21.30 -29.88 15.98
CA VAL A 192 20.78 -29.33 14.75
C VAL A 192 21.35 -27.92 14.56
N ARG A 193 21.86 -27.65 13.38
CA ARG A 193 22.29 -26.33 12.97
C ARG A 193 21.23 -25.71 12.08
N ALA A 194 20.70 -24.58 12.53
CA ALA A 194 19.79 -23.75 11.75
C ALA A 194 20.54 -22.50 11.27
N GLU A 195 20.63 -22.31 9.97
CA GLU A 195 21.20 -21.14 9.34
C GLU A 195 20.06 -20.31 8.75
N VAL A 196 19.99 -19.03 9.13
CA VAL A 196 19.07 -18.04 8.57
C VAL A 196 19.90 -17.01 7.82
N ARG A 197 19.72 -16.92 6.51
CA ARG A 197 20.39 -15.93 5.66
C ARG A 197 19.41 -14.84 5.27
N ASN A 198 19.82 -13.60 5.46
CA ASN A 198 19.07 -12.45 4.95
C ASN A 198 19.59 -12.11 3.53
N ARG A 199 18.77 -12.36 2.51
CA ARG A 199 19.04 -12.03 1.10
C ARG A 199 18.39 -10.71 0.69
N GLY A 200 17.54 -10.14 1.55
CA GLY A 200 16.88 -8.86 1.33
C GLY A 200 17.78 -7.68 1.64
N PRO A 201 17.43 -6.48 1.19
CA PRO A 201 18.24 -5.28 1.37
C PRO A 201 18.18 -4.72 2.79
N ARG A 202 17.13 -5.00 3.55
CA ARG A 202 16.95 -4.47 4.90
C ARG A 202 17.71 -5.26 5.95
N VAL A 203 18.24 -4.54 6.96
CA VAL A 203 18.76 -5.19 8.17
C VAL A 203 17.57 -5.70 9.00
N VAL A 204 17.46 -6.99 9.18
CA VAL A 204 16.40 -7.60 10.00
C VAL A 204 16.87 -7.68 11.45
N ARG A 205 16.25 -6.88 12.33
CA ARG A 205 16.62 -6.77 13.76
C ARG A 205 15.73 -7.65 14.67
N ASP A 206 14.67 -8.18 14.13
CA ASP A 206 13.61 -8.89 14.83
C ASP A 206 13.34 -10.28 14.23
N ALA A 207 14.36 -10.88 13.60
CA ALA A 207 14.25 -12.22 13.06
C ALA A 207 13.90 -13.22 14.16
N TYR A 208 12.84 -13.97 13.92
CA TYR A 208 12.32 -14.97 14.85
C TYR A 208 12.19 -16.31 14.16
N VAL A 209 12.73 -17.35 14.77
CA VAL A 209 12.64 -18.73 14.27
C VAL A 209 11.73 -19.52 15.17
N PHE A 210 10.74 -20.16 14.57
CA PHE A 210 9.78 -21.01 15.23
C PHE A 210 10.02 -22.46 14.84
N PHE A 211 10.14 -23.34 15.84
CA PHE A 211 10.38 -24.77 15.67
C PHE A 211 9.20 -25.57 16.21
N GLN A 212 8.86 -26.63 15.51
CA GLN A 212 7.90 -27.64 15.94
C GLN A 212 8.63 -29.00 16.04
N PRO A 213 9.29 -29.31 17.18
CA PRO A 213 9.94 -30.60 17.38
C PRO A 213 8.89 -31.70 17.61
N ARG A 214 8.99 -32.79 16.84
CA ARG A 214 8.20 -33.99 17.04
C ARG A 214 9.14 -35.10 17.54
N GLU A 215 8.74 -35.80 18.56
CA GLU A 215 9.54 -36.87 19.21
C GLU A 215 10.92 -36.37 19.69
N ALA A 216 11.05 -35.09 20.06
CA ALA A 216 12.28 -34.52 20.59
C ALA A 216 12.00 -33.37 21.56
N ARG A 217 12.89 -33.20 22.53
CA ARG A 217 12.85 -32.08 23.47
C ARG A 217 14.12 -31.26 23.35
N LEU A 218 13.98 -29.93 23.25
CA LEU A 218 15.10 -29.01 23.28
C LEU A 218 15.79 -29.06 24.66
N LEU A 219 17.10 -29.27 24.67
CA LEU A 219 17.95 -29.22 25.86
C LEU A 219 18.67 -27.88 25.98
N SER A 220 19.28 -27.42 24.88
CA SER A 220 20.02 -26.16 24.85
C SER A 220 19.97 -25.51 23.47
N ALA A 221 20.21 -24.20 23.44
CA ALA A 221 20.31 -23.43 22.25
C ALA A 221 21.42 -22.37 22.38
N ARG A 222 22.18 -22.18 21.31
CA ARG A 222 23.22 -21.13 21.17
C ARG A 222 22.96 -20.31 19.91
N GLY A 223 23.41 -19.05 19.91
CA GLY A 223 23.27 -18.14 18.75
C GLY A 223 21.98 -17.33 18.71
N GLY A 224 21.09 -17.51 19.70
CA GLY A 224 19.86 -16.77 19.88
C GLY A 224 19.25 -16.99 21.26
N ARG A 225 18.22 -16.22 21.58
CA ARG A 225 17.42 -16.39 22.81
C ARG A 225 16.20 -17.26 22.51
N CYS A 226 16.21 -18.49 22.99
CA CYS A 226 15.15 -19.46 22.75
C CYS A 226 14.31 -19.69 24.01
N ARG A 227 12.98 -19.76 23.80
CA ARG A 227 12.00 -20.14 24.83
C ARG A 227 10.99 -21.11 24.22
N GLY A 228 10.44 -22.00 25.01
CA GLY A 228 9.43 -22.90 24.49
C GLY A 228 9.15 -24.08 25.40
N ASN A 229 8.33 -24.99 24.90
CA ASN A 229 7.92 -26.23 25.56
C ASN A 229 8.22 -27.44 24.66
N ARG A 230 7.58 -28.60 24.95
CA ARG A 230 7.77 -29.81 24.14
C ARG A 230 7.20 -29.73 22.72
N GLN A 231 6.23 -28.86 22.50
CA GLN A 231 5.52 -28.75 21.21
C GLN A 231 6.10 -27.63 20.34
N PHE A 232 6.52 -26.54 20.99
CA PHE A 232 6.93 -25.31 20.29
C PHE A 232 8.16 -24.69 20.93
N VAL A 233 9.09 -24.28 20.11
CA VAL A 233 10.27 -23.51 20.52
C VAL A 233 10.38 -22.29 19.62
N GLY A 234 10.45 -21.12 20.22
CA GLY A 234 10.68 -19.87 19.54
C GLY A 234 12.02 -19.25 19.90
N CYS A 235 12.77 -18.81 18.91
CA CYS A 235 14.10 -18.24 19.06
C CYS A 235 14.20 -16.87 18.40
N SER A 236 14.55 -15.83 19.17
CA SER A 236 14.95 -14.53 18.62
C SER A 236 16.41 -14.55 18.24
N LEU A 237 16.75 -14.10 17.02
CA LEU A 237 18.12 -13.98 16.57
C LEU A 237 18.66 -12.56 16.76
N PRO A 238 20.00 -12.41 16.88
CA PRO A 238 20.64 -11.10 16.71
C PRO A 238 20.34 -10.48 15.35
N PRO A 239 20.52 -9.15 15.18
CA PRO A 239 20.32 -8.49 13.91
C PRO A 239 21.09 -9.15 12.75
N ILE A 240 20.38 -9.43 11.64
CA ILE A 240 20.97 -10.04 10.45
C ILE A 240 21.03 -8.96 9.36
N ARG A 241 22.25 -8.54 9.02
CA ARG A 241 22.51 -7.56 7.94
C ARG A 241 22.17 -8.17 6.58
N SER A 242 21.92 -7.31 5.59
CA SER A 242 21.82 -7.74 4.19
C SER A 242 23.03 -8.60 3.77
N GLY A 243 22.77 -9.70 3.08
CA GLY A 243 23.78 -10.67 2.65
C GLY A 243 24.37 -11.55 3.76
N SER A 244 24.14 -11.22 5.03
CA SER A 244 24.68 -11.92 6.19
C SER A 244 23.81 -13.10 6.64
N ARG A 245 24.30 -13.87 7.62
CA ARG A 245 23.61 -15.02 8.20
C ARG A 245 23.63 -15.00 9.71
N GLY A 246 22.54 -15.47 10.31
CA GLY A 246 22.43 -15.85 11.72
C GLY A 246 22.52 -17.37 11.85
N LEU A 247 23.13 -17.85 12.93
CA LEU A 247 23.28 -19.28 13.21
C LEU A 247 22.65 -19.59 14.55
N LEU A 248 21.88 -20.69 14.59
CA LEU A 248 21.40 -21.32 15.83
C LEU A 248 21.96 -22.74 15.89
N GLU A 249 22.52 -23.09 17.03
CA GLU A 249 22.89 -24.46 17.37
C GLU A 249 21.95 -24.95 18.46
N LEU A 250 21.20 -25.98 18.13
CA LEU A 250 20.15 -26.54 18.98
C LEU A 250 20.51 -27.98 19.35
N VAL A 251 20.42 -28.34 20.62
CA VAL A 251 20.59 -29.71 21.08
C VAL A 251 19.24 -30.26 21.51
N PHE A 252 18.86 -31.38 20.92
CA PHE A 252 17.62 -32.07 21.23
C PHE A 252 17.89 -33.44 21.86
N ARG A 253 17.05 -33.83 22.79
CA ARG A 253 17.00 -35.19 23.36
C ARG A 253 15.80 -35.94 22.83
N VAL A 254 16.01 -37.16 22.39
CA VAL A 254 14.97 -38.08 21.99
C VAL A 254 14.46 -38.80 23.23
N PRO A 255 13.15 -38.85 23.52
CA PRO A 255 12.61 -39.62 24.61
C PRO A 255 12.96 -41.12 24.50
N SER A 256 13.17 -41.82 25.63
CA SER A 256 13.48 -43.25 25.64
C SER A 256 12.36 -44.11 25.05
N ARG A 257 11.12 -43.59 25.06
CA ARG A 257 9.92 -44.25 24.52
C ARG A 257 9.59 -43.82 23.08
N ALA A 258 10.46 -43.09 22.41
CA ALA A 258 10.21 -42.66 21.04
C ALA A 258 10.09 -43.89 20.13
N SER A 259 9.02 -43.92 19.34
CA SER A 259 8.69 -45.02 18.42
C SER A 259 8.79 -44.65 16.96
N HIS A 260 8.82 -43.36 16.67
CA HIS A 260 8.84 -42.82 15.33
C HIS A 260 10.07 -41.95 15.08
N ALA A 261 10.42 -41.75 13.82
CA ALA A 261 11.49 -40.83 13.46
C ALA A 261 11.27 -39.43 14.04
N VAL A 262 12.35 -38.86 14.53
CA VAL A 262 12.34 -37.48 15.01
C VAL A 262 12.23 -36.55 13.83
N ALA A 263 11.24 -35.68 13.81
CA ALA A 263 11.07 -34.65 12.79
C ALA A 263 11.01 -33.27 13.45
N THR A 264 11.67 -32.31 12.85
CA THR A 264 11.57 -30.92 13.28
C THR A 264 11.38 -30.04 12.07
N MET A 265 10.32 -29.26 12.07
CA MET A 265 10.06 -28.22 11.07
C MET A 265 10.37 -26.88 11.71
N ALA A 266 10.95 -25.99 10.94
CA ALA A 266 11.28 -24.64 11.36
C ALA A 266 10.80 -23.62 10.33
N THR A 267 10.37 -22.49 10.82
CA THR A 267 9.98 -21.33 10.01
C THR A 267 10.63 -20.07 10.58
N VAL A 268 11.21 -19.25 9.72
CA VAL A 268 11.77 -17.94 10.10
C VAL A 268 10.88 -16.82 9.56
N TYR A 269 10.74 -15.74 10.30
CA TYR A 269 10.03 -14.53 9.87
C TYR A 269 10.55 -13.28 10.59
N SER A 270 10.27 -12.12 10.03
CA SER A 270 10.38 -10.82 10.69
C SER A 270 8.98 -10.33 11.05
N ARG A 271 8.85 -9.63 12.18
CA ARG A 271 7.58 -8.99 12.59
C ARG A 271 7.38 -7.63 11.91
N ARG A 272 8.46 -7.01 11.42
CA ARG A 272 8.44 -5.67 10.82
C ARG A 272 8.39 -5.67 9.32
N TYR A 273 8.97 -6.68 8.69
CA TYR A 273 9.14 -6.71 7.24
C TYR A 273 8.44 -7.92 6.64
N GLY A 274 7.65 -7.66 5.61
CA GLY A 274 7.17 -8.72 4.72
C GLY A 274 8.36 -9.42 4.04
N ASP A 275 8.22 -10.72 3.84
CA ASP A 275 9.25 -11.50 3.17
C ASP A 275 8.94 -11.67 1.69
N ARG A 276 9.90 -11.37 0.83
CA ARG A 276 9.74 -11.41 -0.63
C ARG A 276 9.63 -12.84 -1.18
N ARG A 277 10.14 -13.85 -0.44
CA ARG A 277 10.14 -15.26 -0.84
C ARG A 277 9.79 -16.17 0.32
N PRO A 278 8.57 -16.11 0.86
CA PRO A 278 8.20 -16.86 2.07
C PRO A 278 8.32 -18.38 1.91
N ALA A 279 8.41 -18.89 0.69
CA ALA A 279 8.66 -20.30 0.44
C ALA A 279 10.03 -20.78 0.92
N ASN A 280 11.05 -19.90 0.96
CA ASN A 280 12.40 -20.25 1.43
C ASN A 280 12.59 -20.08 2.94
N ASN A 281 11.57 -19.60 3.67
CA ASN A 281 11.59 -19.38 5.11
C ASN A 281 11.38 -20.67 5.91
N LYS A 282 11.07 -21.77 5.27
CA LYS A 282 10.76 -23.05 5.90
C LYS A 282 11.86 -24.06 5.61
N ALA A 283 12.20 -24.83 6.62
CA ALA A 283 13.10 -25.97 6.47
C ALA A 283 12.70 -27.08 7.46
N SER A 284 13.00 -28.31 7.11
CA SER A 284 12.75 -29.44 7.97
C SER A 284 13.97 -30.37 8.04
N VAL A 285 14.08 -31.10 9.14
CA VAL A 285 15.04 -32.17 9.31
C VAL A 285 14.33 -33.39 9.87
N ARG A 286 14.72 -34.56 9.38
CA ARG A 286 14.24 -35.84 9.87
C ARG A 286 15.43 -36.72 10.23
N VAL A 287 15.37 -37.30 11.44
CA VAL A 287 16.39 -38.21 11.98
C VAL A 287 15.69 -39.56 12.25
N ALA A 288 16.16 -40.61 11.61
CA ALA A 288 15.58 -41.94 11.78
C ALA A 288 15.98 -42.55 13.10
N LEU A 289 15.08 -43.30 13.72
CA LEU A 289 15.40 -44.09 14.93
C LEU A 289 16.11 -45.39 14.51
N ARG A 290 17.25 -45.64 15.15
CA ARG A 290 17.93 -46.90 15.05
C ARG A 290 17.43 -47.77 16.21
N ARG A 291 16.72 -48.84 15.91
CA ARG A 291 16.40 -49.88 16.89
C ARG A 291 17.68 -50.66 17.20
N ALA A 292 17.84 -51.08 18.45
CA ALA A 292 18.93 -51.94 18.86
C ALA A 292 18.82 -53.30 18.18
#